data_0ecdadb6e7334e8a69bf96c7e79fa577
#
_entry.id   0ecdadb6e7334e8a69bf96c7e79fa577
#
_cell.length_a   1.000
_cell.length_b   1.000
_cell.length_c   1.000
_cell.angle_alpha   90.00
_cell.angle_beta   90.00
_cell.angle_gamma   90.00
#
_symmetry.space_group_name_H-M   'P 1'
#
loop_
_entity.id
_entity.type
_entity.pdbx_description
1 polymer ?
#
loop_
_entity_poly.entity_id
_entity_poly.type
_entity_poly.pdbx_seq_one_letter_code
_entity_poly.pdbx_strand_id
1 'polypeptide(L)'
;MSEAIGIRRNEVDLEHSRLWVRRLKHGLDVEHPIAGDELRAIKRYSASRTDALPWLFISERRQPLTRQSVNYLIAEAAARAGLPPVHPHMLRHSCGFALANRGYDLRLIQDYLGHRDPKHTVHYTRVAAGRFEGLWR
;
A
#
# COMPACT_ATOMS: atom_id res chain seq x y z
N MET A 1 3.27 5.25 4.81
CA MET A 1 2.75 4.72 6.09
C MET A 1 1.77 5.66 6.77
N SER A 2 2.10 6.93 6.94
CA SER A 2 1.19 7.90 7.58
C SER A 2 -0.17 7.99 6.88
N GLU A 3 -0.19 7.86 5.57
CA GLU A 3 -1.40 7.85 4.78
C GLU A 3 -2.29 6.65 5.12
N ALA A 4 -1.70 5.46 5.25
CA ALA A 4 -2.42 4.24 5.59
C ALA A 4 -3.03 4.31 7.00
N ILE A 5 -2.27 4.81 7.96
CA ILE A 5 -2.72 4.98 9.35
C ILE A 5 -3.91 5.93 9.41
N GLY A 6 -3.90 6.97 8.59
CA GLY A 6 -4.92 8.01 8.59
C GLY A 6 -6.18 7.68 7.79
N ILE A 7 -6.27 6.54 7.14
CA ILE A 7 -7.46 6.18 6.37
C ILE A 7 -8.67 6.09 7.28
N ARG A 8 -9.75 6.73 6.86
CA ARG A 8 -11.03 6.71 7.57
C ARG A 8 -11.98 5.70 6.93
N ARG A 9 -12.91 5.18 7.70
CA ARG A 9 -13.91 4.23 7.20
C ARG A 9 -14.72 4.79 6.03
N ASN A 10 -15.04 6.09 6.06
CA ASN A 10 -15.82 6.73 4.99
C ASN A 10 -15.02 6.97 3.72
N GLU A 11 -13.72 6.71 3.73
CA GLU A 11 -12.87 6.80 2.55
C GLU A 11 -12.77 5.46 1.80
N VAL A 12 -13.39 4.42 2.33
CA VAL A 12 -13.42 3.09 1.72
C VAL A 12 -14.84 2.79 1.25
N ASP A 13 -14.99 2.62 -0.06
CA ASP A 13 -16.25 2.20 -0.67
C ASP A 13 -16.19 0.70 -0.94
N LEU A 14 -16.74 -0.07 -0.02
CA LEU A 14 -16.72 -1.54 -0.11
C LEU A 14 -17.65 -2.05 -1.23
N GLU A 15 -18.70 -1.30 -1.54
CA GLU A 15 -19.66 -1.67 -2.59
C GLU A 15 -19.02 -1.57 -3.98
N HIS A 16 -18.25 -0.51 -4.23
CA HIS A 16 -17.61 -0.27 -5.51
C HIS A 16 -16.13 -0.66 -5.55
N SER A 17 -15.61 -1.21 -4.46
CA SER A 17 -14.22 -1.65 -4.34
C SER A 17 -13.22 -0.52 -4.62
N ARG A 18 -13.43 0.62 -3.99
CA ARG A 18 -12.57 1.79 -4.14
C ARG A 18 -12.09 2.32 -2.80
N LEU A 19 -10.89 2.89 -2.81
CA LEU A 19 -10.26 3.51 -1.65
C LEU A 19 -9.80 4.89 -2.06
N TRP A 20 -10.22 5.90 -1.31
CA TRP A 20 -9.74 7.26 -1.47
C TRP A 20 -8.47 7.46 -0.66
N VAL A 21 -7.35 7.78 -1.32
CA VAL A 21 -6.06 7.99 -0.66
C VAL A 21 -5.74 9.47 -0.63
N ARG A 22 -5.65 10.03 0.56
CA ARG A 22 -5.24 11.41 0.78
C ARG A 22 -3.73 11.48 0.92
N ARG A 23 -3.09 12.30 0.10
CA ARG A 23 -1.65 12.50 0.14
C ARG A 23 -1.30 13.59 1.14
N LEU A 24 -0.42 13.27 2.10
CA LEU A 24 -0.09 14.20 3.19
C LEU A 24 0.95 15.25 2.79
N LYS A 25 1.79 14.97 1.80
CA LYS A 25 2.86 15.89 1.36
C LYS A 25 2.83 16.03 -0.14
N HIS A 26 2.47 17.19 -0.65
CA HIS A 26 2.59 17.59 -2.06
C HIS A 26 2.10 16.56 -3.10
N GLY A 27 1.47 15.48 -2.68
CA GLY A 27 0.88 14.51 -3.58
C GLY A 27 -0.55 14.89 -3.94
N LEU A 28 -1.05 14.34 -5.06
CA LEU A 28 -2.45 14.46 -5.42
C LEU A 28 -3.25 13.34 -4.76
N ASP A 29 -4.41 13.70 -4.21
CA ASP A 29 -5.35 12.70 -3.71
C ASP A 29 -5.83 11.85 -4.88
N VAL A 30 -5.89 10.54 -4.70
CA VAL A 30 -6.29 9.62 -5.76
C VAL A 30 -7.20 8.53 -5.23
N GLU A 31 -7.99 7.98 -6.12
CA GLU A 31 -8.82 6.82 -5.85
C GLU A 31 -8.09 5.58 -6.34
N HIS A 32 -7.98 4.57 -5.48
CA HIS A 32 -7.37 3.29 -5.81
C HIS A 32 -8.43 2.19 -5.88
N PRO A 33 -8.33 1.28 -6.84
CA PRO A 33 -9.14 0.08 -6.81
C PRO A 33 -8.67 -0.86 -5.71
N ILE A 34 -9.60 -1.62 -5.15
CA ILE A 34 -9.30 -2.64 -4.15
C ILE A 34 -9.46 -4.00 -4.80
N ALA A 35 -8.42 -4.83 -4.75
CA ALA A 35 -8.46 -6.18 -5.30
C ALA A 35 -9.39 -7.10 -4.46
N GLY A 36 -9.85 -8.19 -5.05
CA GLY A 36 -10.83 -9.06 -4.41
C GLY A 36 -10.39 -9.65 -3.07
N ASP A 37 -9.13 -10.04 -2.96
CA ASP A 37 -8.56 -10.58 -1.72
C ASP A 37 -8.42 -9.49 -0.64
N GLU A 38 -8.00 -8.30 -1.02
CA GLU A 38 -7.94 -7.14 -0.12
C GLU A 38 -9.34 -6.74 0.35
N LEU A 39 -10.31 -6.73 -0.56
CA LEU A 39 -11.69 -6.40 -0.26
C LEU A 39 -12.27 -7.36 0.77
N ARG A 40 -12.04 -8.66 0.59
CA ARG A 40 -12.48 -9.69 1.53
C ARG A 40 -11.85 -9.50 2.91
N ALA A 41 -10.56 -9.18 2.95
CA ALA A 41 -9.85 -8.94 4.20
C ALA A 41 -10.40 -7.71 4.93
N ILE A 42 -10.64 -6.62 4.21
CA ILE A 42 -11.21 -5.39 4.78
C ILE A 42 -12.62 -5.64 5.30
N LYS A 43 -13.45 -6.33 4.54
CA LYS A 43 -14.81 -6.67 4.97
C LYS A 43 -14.80 -7.53 6.24
N ARG A 44 -13.93 -8.53 6.30
CA ARG A 44 -13.79 -9.39 7.48
C ARG A 44 -13.36 -8.58 8.71
N TYR A 45 -12.36 -7.73 8.53
CA TYR A 45 -11.86 -6.87 9.60
C TYR A 45 -12.94 -5.91 10.09
N SER A 46 -13.66 -5.27 9.18
CA SER A 46 -14.74 -4.32 9.53
C SER A 46 -15.88 -5.01 10.27
N ALA A 47 -16.23 -6.24 9.86
CA ALA A 47 -17.29 -7.02 10.49
C ALA A 47 -16.92 -7.44 11.92
N SER A 48 -15.63 -7.60 12.23
CA SER A 48 -15.15 -7.97 13.57
C SER A 48 -15.15 -6.81 14.55
N ARG A 49 -15.32 -5.57 14.06
CA ARG A 49 -15.27 -4.38 14.91
C ARG A 49 -16.63 -4.07 15.51
N THR A 50 -16.60 -3.66 16.78
CA THR A 50 -17.80 -3.32 17.55
C THR A 50 -17.83 -1.85 17.99
N ASP A 51 -16.86 -1.07 17.57
CA ASP A 51 -16.73 0.35 17.93
C ASP A 51 -17.27 1.26 16.83
N ALA A 52 -17.39 2.55 17.16
CA ALA A 52 -17.85 3.59 16.23
C ALA A 52 -16.72 4.57 15.85
N LEU A 53 -15.46 4.16 16.01
CA LEU A 53 -14.31 5.01 15.70
C LEU A 53 -14.20 5.25 14.19
N PRO A 54 -13.73 6.45 13.79
CA PRO A 54 -13.73 6.82 12.37
C PRO A 54 -12.61 6.18 11.55
N TRP A 55 -11.54 5.70 12.19
CA TRP A 55 -10.38 5.16 11.49
C TRP A 55 -10.64 3.76 10.95
N LEU A 56 -10.10 3.46 9.77
CA LEU A 56 -10.17 2.13 9.20
C LEU A 56 -9.39 1.12 10.05
N PHE A 57 -8.18 1.50 10.47
CA PHE A 57 -7.32 0.64 11.28
C PHE A 57 -7.18 1.18 12.69
N ILE A 58 -7.38 0.32 13.69
CA ILE A 58 -7.21 0.67 15.10
C ILE A 58 -6.40 -0.41 15.81
N SER A 59 -5.80 0.00 16.94
CA SER A 59 -5.11 -0.94 17.83
C SER A 59 -6.11 -1.69 18.71
N GLU A 60 -5.64 -2.72 19.40
CA GLU A 60 -6.45 -3.45 20.38
C GLU A 60 -6.97 -2.55 21.50
N ARG A 61 -6.29 -1.44 21.76
CA ARG A 61 -6.71 -0.43 22.74
C ARG A 61 -7.70 0.58 22.17
N ARG A 62 -8.21 0.33 20.98
CA ARG A 62 -9.17 1.22 20.29
C ARG A 62 -8.61 2.62 20.04
N GLN A 63 -7.33 2.70 19.68
CA GLN A 63 -6.64 3.91 19.30
C GLN A 63 -6.21 3.80 17.84
N PRO A 64 -5.96 4.92 17.14
CA PRO A 64 -5.36 4.87 15.81
C PRO A 64 -4.03 4.12 15.88
N LEU A 65 -3.70 3.38 14.82
CA LEU A 65 -2.39 2.77 14.74
C LEU A 65 -1.30 3.82 14.70
N THR A 66 -0.14 3.50 15.29
CA THR A 66 1.05 4.32 15.18
C THR A 66 2.00 3.70 14.16
N ARG A 67 2.97 4.47 13.68
CA ARG A 67 4.03 3.93 12.80
C ARG A 67 4.75 2.76 13.47
N GLN A 68 5.00 2.88 14.77
CA GLN A 68 5.69 1.86 15.55
C GLN A 68 4.88 0.57 15.60
N SER A 69 3.56 0.65 15.82
CA SER A 69 2.71 -0.54 15.84
C SER A 69 2.60 -1.19 14.46
N VAL A 70 2.59 -0.41 13.37
CA VAL A 70 2.61 -0.95 12.01
C VAL A 70 3.92 -1.67 11.72
N ASN A 71 5.05 -1.08 12.12
CA ASN A 71 6.36 -1.73 11.99
C ASN A 71 6.38 -3.09 12.70
N TYR A 72 5.84 -3.14 13.90
CA TYR A 72 5.74 -4.37 14.68
C TYR A 72 4.87 -5.41 13.98
N LEU A 73 3.68 -5.03 13.50
CA LEU A 73 2.77 -5.93 12.82
C LEU A 73 3.37 -6.53 11.56
N ILE A 74 4.07 -5.74 10.77
CA ILE A 74 4.71 -6.20 9.54
C ILE A 74 5.89 -7.11 9.86
N ALA A 75 6.69 -6.78 10.86
CA ALA A 75 7.81 -7.62 11.29
C ALA A 75 7.31 -8.98 11.78
N GLU A 76 6.23 -9.00 12.54
CA GLU A 76 5.61 -10.23 13.02
C GLU A 76 5.06 -11.07 11.88
N ALA A 77 4.39 -10.46 10.91
CA ALA A 77 3.90 -11.15 9.73
C ALA A 77 5.03 -11.76 8.90
N ALA A 78 6.13 -11.03 8.75
CA ALA A 78 7.33 -11.53 8.06
C ALA A 78 7.92 -12.75 8.76
N ALA A 79 8.01 -12.71 10.08
CA ALA A 79 8.50 -13.83 10.88
C ALA A 79 7.63 -15.07 10.70
N ARG A 80 6.31 -14.89 10.71
CA ARG A 80 5.37 -16.00 10.48
C ARG A 80 5.49 -16.59 9.07
N ALA A 81 5.85 -15.77 8.10
CA ALA A 81 6.05 -16.21 6.72
C ALA A 81 7.44 -16.82 6.47
N GLY A 82 8.31 -16.86 7.48
CA GLY A 82 9.67 -17.37 7.35
C GLY A 82 10.59 -16.43 6.55
N LEU A 83 10.25 -15.15 6.49
CA LEU A 83 11.03 -14.16 5.77
C LEU A 83 12.03 -13.46 6.69
N PRO A 84 13.12 -12.92 6.12
CA PRO A 84 13.98 -11.98 6.86
C PRO A 84 13.17 -10.78 7.36
N PRO A 85 13.72 -9.97 8.30
CA PRO A 85 13.01 -8.80 8.79
C PRO A 85 12.54 -7.89 7.67
N VAL A 86 11.25 -7.48 7.74
CA VAL A 86 10.61 -6.62 6.75
C VAL A 86 10.07 -5.37 7.46
N HIS A 87 10.24 -4.21 6.84
CA HIS A 87 9.62 -2.97 7.29
C HIS A 87 8.77 -2.37 6.16
N PRO A 88 7.82 -1.46 6.48
CA PRO A 88 6.85 -0.96 5.49
C PRO A 88 7.44 -0.38 4.22
N HIS A 89 8.58 0.31 4.33
CA HIS A 89 9.22 0.92 3.16
C HIS A 89 9.68 -0.13 2.14
N MET A 90 10.06 -1.31 2.61
CA MET A 90 10.42 -2.42 1.72
C MET A 90 9.22 -2.90 0.90
N LEU A 91 8.02 -2.88 1.47
CA LEU A 91 6.80 -3.22 0.74
C LEU A 91 6.55 -2.24 -0.40
N ARG A 92 6.78 -0.96 -0.16
CA ARG A 92 6.65 0.09 -1.17
C ARG A 92 7.66 -0.12 -2.30
N HIS A 93 8.91 -0.38 -1.97
CA HIS A 93 9.94 -0.69 -2.97
C HIS A 93 9.59 -1.94 -3.78
N SER A 94 9.14 -2.99 -3.11
CA SER A 94 8.74 -4.23 -3.78
C SER A 94 7.58 -4.01 -4.74
N CYS A 95 6.62 -3.18 -4.37
CA CYS A 95 5.51 -2.82 -5.24
C CYS A 95 6.00 -2.13 -6.51
N GLY A 96 6.85 -1.11 -6.36
CA GLY A 96 7.41 -0.39 -7.50
C GLY A 96 8.22 -1.31 -8.42
N PHE A 97 9.03 -2.18 -7.83
CA PHE A 97 9.83 -3.16 -8.57
C PHE A 97 8.93 -4.12 -9.35
N ALA A 98 7.88 -4.65 -8.73
CA ALA A 98 6.96 -5.57 -9.36
C ALA A 98 6.23 -4.93 -10.54
N LEU A 99 5.77 -3.69 -10.38
CA LEU A 99 5.08 -2.95 -11.45
C LEU A 99 6.02 -2.68 -12.63
N ALA A 100 7.26 -2.30 -12.35
CA ALA A 100 8.26 -2.07 -13.38
C ALA A 100 8.59 -3.37 -14.15
N ASN A 101 8.72 -4.48 -13.44
CA ASN A 101 8.96 -5.79 -14.07
C ASN A 101 7.79 -6.25 -14.94
N ARG A 102 6.58 -5.83 -14.65
CA ARG A 102 5.40 -6.12 -15.47
C ARG A 102 5.29 -5.22 -16.70
N GLY A 103 6.23 -4.31 -16.87
CA GLY A 103 6.27 -3.43 -18.04
C GLY A 103 5.42 -2.18 -17.95
N TYR A 104 4.88 -1.86 -16.78
CA TYR A 104 4.13 -0.61 -16.60
C TYR A 104 5.05 0.59 -16.72
N ASP A 105 4.55 1.68 -17.28
CA ASP A 105 5.36 2.87 -17.51
C ASP A 105 5.66 3.61 -16.20
N LEU A 106 6.67 4.48 -16.28
CA LEU A 106 7.16 5.26 -15.15
C LEU A 106 6.06 6.13 -14.53
N ARG A 107 5.23 6.74 -15.36
CA ARG A 107 4.18 7.64 -14.90
C ARG A 107 3.09 6.89 -14.12
N LEU A 108 2.69 5.72 -14.60
CA LEU A 108 1.70 4.90 -13.90
C LEU A 108 2.21 4.49 -12.53
N ILE A 109 3.48 4.06 -12.44
CA ILE A 109 4.09 3.66 -11.18
C ILE A 109 4.15 4.86 -10.22
N GLN A 110 4.54 6.02 -10.75
CA GLN A 110 4.61 7.27 -10.00
C GLN A 110 3.25 7.66 -9.41
N ASP A 111 2.21 7.58 -10.23
CA ASP A 111 0.84 7.92 -9.82
C ASP A 111 0.33 6.92 -8.78
N TYR A 112 0.58 5.64 -9.00
CA TYR A 112 0.13 4.58 -8.09
C TYR A 112 0.78 4.70 -6.71
N LEU A 113 2.09 4.95 -6.67
CA LEU A 113 2.82 5.11 -5.41
C LEU A 113 2.69 6.50 -4.81
N GLY A 114 2.19 7.45 -5.56
CA GLY A 114 2.05 8.83 -5.11
C GLY A 114 3.36 9.59 -5.05
N HIS A 115 4.36 9.16 -5.81
CA HIS A 115 5.63 9.89 -5.90
C HIS A 115 5.49 11.09 -6.82
N ARG A 116 5.90 12.26 -6.36
CA ARG A 116 6.09 13.42 -7.22
C ARG A 116 7.50 13.53 -7.77
N ASP A 117 8.46 12.97 -7.04
CA ASP A 117 9.86 12.99 -7.47
C ASP A 117 10.13 11.78 -8.38
N PRO A 118 10.38 12.01 -9.68
CA PRO A 118 10.65 10.92 -10.61
C PRO A 118 11.90 10.11 -10.28
N LYS A 119 12.81 10.64 -9.48
CA LYS A 119 14.02 9.91 -9.08
C LYS A 119 13.71 8.60 -8.36
N HIS A 120 12.72 8.60 -7.49
CA HIS A 120 12.32 7.39 -6.76
C HIS A 120 11.77 6.32 -7.69
N THR A 121 10.98 6.72 -8.67
CA THR A 121 10.38 5.80 -9.63
C THR A 121 11.41 5.32 -10.65
N VAL A 122 12.35 6.17 -11.05
CA VAL A 122 13.46 5.80 -11.92
C VAL A 122 14.30 4.68 -11.31
N HIS A 123 14.48 4.69 -9.98
CA HIS A 123 15.20 3.62 -9.30
C HIS A 123 14.53 2.25 -9.54
N TYR A 124 13.23 2.14 -9.41
CA TYR A 124 12.51 0.89 -9.69
C TYR A 124 12.66 0.47 -11.14
N THR A 125 12.60 1.42 -12.06
CA THR A 125 12.77 1.16 -13.49
C THR A 125 14.14 0.60 -13.80
N ARG A 126 15.20 1.14 -13.19
CA ARG A 126 16.57 0.69 -13.41
C ARG A 126 16.82 -0.76 -12.98
N VAL A 127 16.20 -1.20 -11.89
CA VAL A 127 16.43 -2.54 -11.38
C VAL A 127 15.48 -3.59 -11.96
N ALA A 128 14.52 -3.17 -12.76
CA ALA A 128 13.53 -4.04 -13.37
C ALA A 128 14.03 -4.59 -14.71
N ALA A 129 15.06 -5.43 -14.66
CA ALA A 129 15.69 -5.99 -15.86
C ALA A 129 14.71 -6.76 -16.74
N GLY A 130 13.68 -7.34 -16.16
CA GLY A 130 12.65 -8.08 -16.90
C GLY A 130 11.92 -7.28 -17.97
N ARG A 131 11.95 -5.94 -17.88
CA ARG A 131 11.38 -5.06 -18.92
C ARG A 131 12.04 -5.25 -20.28
N PHE A 132 13.28 -5.68 -20.29
CA PHE A 132 14.05 -5.84 -21.52
C PHE A 132 13.93 -7.23 -22.13
N GLU A 133 13.30 -8.16 -21.42
CA GLU A 133 13.08 -9.50 -21.93
C GLU A 133 12.16 -9.44 -23.15
N GLY A 134 12.55 -10.11 -24.20
CA GLY A 134 11.77 -10.17 -25.42
C GLY A 134 11.88 -8.96 -26.33
N LEU A 135 12.65 -7.92 -25.98
CA LEU A 135 12.81 -6.74 -26.80
C LEU A 135 13.32 -7.02 -28.20
N TRP A 136 14.20 -8.02 -28.32
CA TRP A 136 14.90 -8.34 -29.56
C TRP A 136 14.35 -9.58 -30.25
N ARG A 137 13.18 -10.01 -29.86
CA ARG A 137 12.51 -11.19 -30.43
C ARG A 137 11.38 -10.83 -31.36
#